data_9ac12e42bb03f981478efa54a287b4ee
#
_entry.id   9ac12e42bb03f981478efa54a287b4ee
#
_cell.length_a   1.000
_cell.length_b   1.000
_cell.length_c   1.000
_cell.angle_alpha   90.00
_cell.angle_beta   90.00
_cell.angle_gamma   90.00
#
_symmetry.space_group_name_H-M   'P 1'
#
loop_
_entity.id
_entity.type
_entity.pdbx_description
1 polymer ?
#
loop_
_entity_poly.entity_id
_entity_poly.type
_entity_poly.pdbx_seq_one_letter_code
_entity_poly.pdbx_strand_id
1 'polypeptide(L)'
;VAAERRANVGGAGRSGGAGRVRYATGGSADGGQPEGGVAPEDAADVQAAVAVATDHGVAIVARGAGSSLAGQAVGPGCVVVDLSTHIDDILEVRPDDERAVVQPGVVQDHLDDRLAEDGLKFAPDPASSNRATIGGGIGNNSTGAHSVRYGITDAYTERLKVVLADGSLIETREVVLDSPEWDRLVDADTREAELHRTVRDLVEEHDEEIDARYPD
;
A
#
# COMPACT_ATOMS: atom_id res chain seq x y z
N VAL A 1 -26.79 16.00 10.55
CA VAL A 1 -27.28 14.62 10.71
C VAL A 1 -26.27 13.76 9.97
N ALA A 2 -25.23 13.31 10.70
CA ALA A 2 -24.26 12.35 10.19
C ALA A 2 -24.95 10.99 10.08
N ALA A 3 -25.07 10.47 8.86
CA ALA A 3 -25.48 9.10 8.65
C ALA A 3 -24.30 8.22 9.04
N GLU A 4 -24.41 7.47 10.13
CA GLU A 4 -23.50 6.36 10.45
C GLU A 4 -23.59 5.34 9.29
N ARG A 5 -22.64 5.41 8.38
CA ARG A 5 -22.37 4.28 7.47
C ARG A 5 -21.68 3.22 8.31
N ARG A 6 -22.40 2.19 8.69
CA ARG A 6 -21.80 0.99 9.25
C ARG A 6 -20.94 0.37 8.16
N ALA A 7 -19.62 0.37 8.37
CA ALA A 7 -18.71 -0.47 7.59
C ALA A 7 -19.32 -1.89 7.58
N ASN A 8 -19.43 -2.50 6.41
CA ASN A 8 -19.95 -3.84 6.28
C ASN A 8 -18.93 -4.84 6.84
N VAL A 9 -18.86 -4.92 8.16
CA VAL A 9 -18.07 -5.93 8.86
C VAL A 9 -18.79 -7.25 8.59
N GLY A 10 -18.40 -7.89 7.50
CA GLY A 10 -18.88 -9.24 7.19
C GLY A 10 -18.50 -10.14 8.34
N GLY A 11 -19.46 -10.37 9.22
CA GLY A 11 -19.28 -11.18 10.41
C GLY A 11 -18.70 -12.55 10.04
N ALA A 12 -17.72 -13.00 10.80
CA ALA A 12 -17.03 -14.29 10.69
C ALA A 12 -18.00 -15.48 10.91
N GLY A 13 -19.04 -15.56 10.08
CA GLY A 13 -20.14 -16.52 10.22
C GLY A 13 -20.37 -17.45 9.03
N ARG A 14 -19.53 -17.45 8.01
CA ARG A 14 -19.62 -18.41 6.91
C ARG A 14 -18.24 -18.93 6.51
N SER A 15 -18.08 -20.22 6.57
CA SER A 15 -16.87 -21.02 6.38
C SER A 15 -16.13 -20.89 5.02
N GLY A 16 -16.57 -20.05 4.12
CA GLY A 16 -15.94 -19.80 2.81
C GLY A 16 -15.00 -18.58 2.77
N GLY A 17 -15.26 -17.54 3.57
CA GLY A 17 -14.46 -16.31 3.60
C GLY A 17 -13.26 -16.38 4.53
N ALA A 18 -13.40 -17.07 5.66
CA ALA A 18 -12.34 -17.20 6.68
C ALA A 18 -11.08 -17.94 6.17
N GLY A 19 -11.23 -18.80 5.15
CA GLY A 19 -10.12 -19.53 4.54
C GLY A 19 -9.17 -18.63 3.75
N ARG A 20 -9.66 -17.60 3.10
CA ARG A 20 -8.84 -16.65 2.32
C ARG A 20 -8.02 -15.71 3.20
N VAL A 21 -8.53 -15.37 4.39
CA VAL A 21 -7.87 -14.45 5.31
C VAL A 21 -6.72 -15.13 6.08
N ARG A 22 -6.76 -16.46 6.22
CA ARG A 22 -5.86 -17.23 7.11
C ARG A 22 -4.45 -17.47 6.57
N TYR A 23 -4.22 -17.42 5.27
CA TYR A 23 -2.94 -17.84 4.68
C TYR A 23 -2.42 -16.85 3.65
N ALA A 24 -1.12 -16.55 3.71
CA ALA A 24 -0.42 -16.00 2.57
C ALA A 24 -0.34 -17.09 1.48
N THR A 25 -0.60 -16.73 0.23
CA THR A 25 -0.61 -17.67 -0.89
C THR A 25 0.79 -18.07 -1.37
N GLY A 26 1.84 -17.47 -0.82
CA GLY A 26 3.22 -17.58 -1.26
C GLY A 26 4.12 -18.51 -0.46
N GLY A 27 3.59 -19.40 0.39
CA GLY A 27 4.43 -20.36 1.11
C GLY A 27 5.20 -19.79 2.30
N SER A 28 4.75 -18.65 2.86
CA SER A 28 5.28 -18.19 4.14
C SER A 28 5.01 -19.24 5.22
N ALA A 29 6.05 -19.60 5.96
CA ALA A 29 5.98 -20.61 7.04
C ALA A 29 5.25 -20.08 8.28
N ASP A 30 4.99 -18.77 8.35
CA ASP A 30 4.40 -18.10 9.50
C ASP A 30 2.88 -18.08 9.41
N GLY A 31 2.26 -19.06 10.05
CA GLY A 31 0.81 -19.17 10.17
C GLY A 31 0.26 -18.36 11.33
N GLY A 32 0.34 -17.03 11.25
CA GLY A 32 -0.41 -16.16 12.17
C GLY A 32 -1.90 -16.22 11.87
N GLN A 33 -2.75 -16.50 12.87
CA GLN A 33 -4.20 -16.46 12.70
C GLN A 33 -4.71 -15.05 12.98
N PRO A 34 -5.26 -14.32 11.99
CA PRO A 34 -5.92 -13.04 12.22
C PRO A 34 -7.23 -13.24 12.96
N GLU A 35 -7.65 -12.24 13.73
CA GLU A 35 -8.96 -12.23 14.42
C GLU A 35 -10.12 -12.00 13.46
N GLY A 36 -9.87 -11.33 12.35
CA GLY A 36 -10.88 -11.03 11.34
C GLY A 36 -10.32 -10.39 10.09
N GLY A 37 -11.21 -10.04 9.17
CA GLY A 37 -10.89 -9.32 7.95
C GLY A 37 -12.02 -8.41 7.53
N VAL A 38 -11.67 -7.31 6.91
CA VAL A 38 -12.58 -6.36 6.27
C VAL A 38 -12.20 -6.21 4.82
N ALA A 39 -13.19 -6.04 3.94
CA ALA A 39 -13.00 -5.74 2.53
C ALA A 39 -13.64 -4.36 2.26
N PRO A 40 -12.85 -3.28 2.33
CA PRO A 40 -13.33 -1.93 2.10
C PRO A 40 -13.74 -1.74 0.64
N GLU A 41 -14.73 -0.87 0.40
CA GLU A 41 -15.19 -0.52 -0.94
C GLU A 41 -14.51 0.76 -1.47
N ASP A 42 -14.00 1.60 -0.57
CA ASP A 42 -13.31 2.84 -0.92
C ASP A 42 -12.29 3.28 0.16
N ALA A 43 -11.63 4.41 -0.07
CA ALA A 43 -10.66 4.98 0.86
C ALA A 43 -11.29 5.40 2.20
N ALA A 44 -12.56 5.80 2.22
CA ALA A 44 -13.25 6.19 3.46
C ALA A 44 -13.51 4.97 4.35
N ASP A 45 -13.82 3.83 3.77
CA ASP A 45 -13.94 2.56 4.49
C ASP A 45 -12.59 2.12 5.07
N VAL A 46 -11.49 2.29 4.31
CA VAL A 46 -10.13 2.04 4.83
C VAL A 46 -9.83 2.93 6.03
N GLN A 47 -10.10 4.25 5.93
CA GLN A 47 -9.92 5.19 7.04
C GLN A 47 -10.75 4.78 8.27
N ALA A 48 -12.01 4.41 8.08
CA ALA A 48 -12.88 3.96 9.15
C ALA A 48 -12.36 2.68 9.82
N ALA A 49 -11.89 1.72 9.05
CA ALA A 49 -11.32 0.48 9.57
C ALA A 49 -10.05 0.73 10.39
N VAL A 50 -9.17 1.61 9.91
CA VAL A 50 -7.95 2.02 10.61
C VAL A 50 -8.29 2.73 11.91
N ALA A 51 -9.19 3.72 11.88
CA ALA A 51 -9.58 4.48 13.06
C ALA A 51 -10.17 3.57 14.16
N VAL A 52 -11.10 2.67 13.80
CA VAL A 52 -11.68 1.70 14.74
C VAL A 52 -10.61 0.79 15.34
N ALA A 53 -9.70 0.28 14.53
CA ALA A 53 -8.65 -0.59 15.03
C ALA A 53 -7.68 0.14 15.97
N THR A 54 -7.32 1.38 15.65
CA THR A 54 -6.47 2.23 16.49
C THR A 54 -7.13 2.52 17.83
N ASP A 55 -8.42 2.90 17.84
CA ASP A 55 -9.19 3.16 19.05
C ASP A 55 -9.28 1.95 19.99
N HIS A 56 -9.23 0.74 19.42
CA HIS A 56 -9.31 -0.51 20.19
C HIS A 56 -7.93 -1.18 20.40
N GLY A 57 -6.85 -0.56 19.96
CA GLY A 57 -5.49 -1.12 20.10
C GLY A 57 -5.30 -2.43 19.30
N VAL A 58 -6.00 -2.61 18.20
CA VAL A 58 -5.93 -3.80 17.34
C VAL A 58 -4.99 -3.56 16.18
N ALA A 59 -4.04 -4.48 15.97
CA ALA A 59 -3.14 -4.40 14.85
C ALA A 59 -3.87 -4.62 13.50
N ILE A 60 -3.44 -3.90 12.46
CA ILE A 60 -3.95 -4.04 11.10
C ILE A 60 -2.85 -4.58 10.18
N VAL A 61 -3.26 -5.42 9.24
CA VAL A 61 -2.44 -5.84 8.10
C VAL A 61 -3.19 -5.50 6.81
N ALA A 62 -2.67 -4.53 6.06
CA ALA A 62 -3.14 -4.27 4.70
C ALA A 62 -2.71 -5.43 3.78
N ARG A 63 -3.61 -5.91 2.93
CA ARG A 63 -3.36 -7.07 2.09
C ARG A 63 -3.94 -6.91 0.68
N GLY A 64 -3.15 -7.26 -0.31
CA GLY A 64 -3.61 -7.55 -1.67
C GLY A 64 -3.83 -9.05 -1.84
N ALA A 65 -3.14 -9.68 -2.78
CA ALA A 65 -3.25 -11.13 -3.03
C ALA A 65 -2.56 -12.02 -1.97
N GLY A 66 -1.80 -11.46 -1.04
CA GLY A 66 -1.04 -12.22 -0.04
C GLY A 66 0.07 -13.09 -0.63
N SER A 67 0.65 -12.67 -1.75
CA SER A 67 1.67 -13.44 -2.50
C SER A 67 3.09 -13.29 -1.96
N SER A 68 3.32 -12.44 -0.98
CA SER A 68 4.62 -12.24 -0.33
C SER A 68 5.08 -13.48 0.46
N LEU A 69 6.40 -13.70 0.50
CA LEU A 69 7.01 -14.91 1.06
C LEU A 69 7.46 -14.76 2.53
N ALA A 70 7.71 -13.54 3.00
CA ALA A 70 8.32 -13.28 4.30
C ALA A 70 7.31 -13.05 5.45
N GLY A 71 6.04 -13.42 5.27
CA GLY A 71 5.02 -13.38 6.33
C GLY A 71 4.30 -12.04 6.50
N GLN A 72 4.70 -10.98 5.80
CA GLN A 72 4.12 -9.64 5.96
C GLN A 72 2.64 -9.51 5.56
N ALA A 73 2.09 -10.52 4.90
CA ALA A 73 0.67 -10.54 4.50
C ALA A 73 -0.27 -11.11 5.58
N VAL A 74 0.26 -11.53 6.72
CA VAL A 74 -0.50 -12.09 7.85
C VAL A 74 0.10 -11.62 9.17
N GLY A 75 -0.72 -11.63 10.23
CA GLY A 75 -0.27 -11.31 11.58
C GLY A 75 -1.16 -11.98 12.62
N PRO A 76 -0.61 -12.52 13.70
CA PRO A 76 -1.41 -13.07 14.77
C PRO A 76 -2.21 -11.97 15.47
N GLY A 77 -3.49 -12.20 15.72
CA GLY A 77 -4.34 -11.26 16.46
C GLY A 77 -4.65 -9.95 15.70
N CYS A 78 -4.35 -9.85 14.41
CA CYS A 78 -4.62 -8.66 13.61
C CYS A 78 -5.99 -8.71 12.91
N VAL A 79 -6.42 -7.56 12.42
CA VAL A 79 -7.47 -7.43 11.41
C VAL A 79 -6.82 -7.25 10.04
N VAL A 80 -7.16 -8.12 9.09
CA VAL A 80 -6.72 -8.00 7.70
C VAL A 80 -7.65 -7.05 6.96
N VAL A 81 -7.07 -6.03 6.34
CA VAL A 81 -7.77 -5.12 5.41
C VAL A 81 -7.46 -5.57 4.00
N ASP A 82 -8.41 -6.28 3.39
CA ASP A 82 -8.27 -6.84 2.04
C ASP A 82 -8.65 -5.78 0.99
N LEU A 83 -7.63 -5.25 0.31
CA LEU A 83 -7.78 -4.23 -0.71
C LEU A 83 -8.01 -4.80 -2.11
N SER A 84 -7.99 -6.13 -2.27
CA SER A 84 -8.08 -6.79 -3.58
C SER A 84 -9.49 -7.18 -3.98
N THR A 85 -10.48 -6.97 -3.10
CA THR A 85 -11.86 -7.46 -3.33
C THR A 85 -12.73 -6.43 -4.04
N HIS A 86 -12.59 -5.14 -3.71
CA HIS A 86 -13.48 -4.07 -4.20
C HIS A 86 -12.73 -2.81 -4.65
N ILE A 87 -11.43 -2.72 -4.38
CA ILE A 87 -10.62 -1.54 -4.72
C ILE A 87 -9.59 -1.97 -5.78
N ASP A 88 -10.06 -2.39 -6.96
CA ASP A 88 -9.26 -3.04 -8.01
C ASP A 88 -9.48 -2.47 -9.42
N ASP A 89 -9.95 -1.22 -9.52
CA ASP A 89 -10.17 -0.55 -10.78
C ASP A 89 -8.90 0.14 -11.34
N ILE A 90 -8.72 0.08 -12.67
CA ILE A 90 -7.83 0.97 -13.42
C ILE A 90 -8.63 2.24 -13.72
N LEU A 91 -8.31 3.33 -13.00
CA LEU A 91 -9.11 4.55 -13.03
C LEU A 91 -8.82 5.40 -14.27
N GLU A 92 -7.57 5.44 -14.70
CA GLU A 92 -7.15 6.26 -15.85
C GLU A 92 -5.86 5.70 -16.46
N VAL A 93 -5.74 5.77 -17.78
CA VAL A 93 -4.48 5.56 -18.51
C VAL A 93 -4.24 6.78 -19.38
N ARG A 94 -3.06 7.36 -19.32
CA ARG A 94 -2.56 8.49 -20.10
C ARG A 94 -1.36 8.05 -20.93
N PRO A 95 -1.57 7.51 -22.12
CA PRO A 95 -0.46 6.95 -22.91
C PRO A 95 0.60 7.98 -23.29
N ASP A 96 0.19 9.21 -23.61
CA ASP A 96 1.11 10.28 -23.99
C ASP A 96 2.05 10.70 -22.86
N ASP A 97 1.62 10.53 -21.60
CA ASP A 97 2.40 10.82 -20.39
C ASP A 97 3.09 9.57 -19.84
N GLU A 98 2.82 8.39 -20.42
CA GLU A 98 3.25 7.08 -19.92
C GLU A 98 2.81 6.83 -18.45
N ARG A 99 1.58 7.24 -18.10
CA ARG A 99 1.05 7.19 -16.72
C ARG A 99 -0.26 6.44 -16.64
N ALA A 100 -0.47 5.78 -15.52
CA ALA A 100 -1.75 5.21 -15.14
C ALA A 100 -2.10 5.56 -13.69
N VAL A 101 -3.39 5.75 -13.43
CA VAL A 101 -3.95 5.89 -12.08
C VAL A 101 -4.74 4.62 -11.80
N VAL A 102 -4.31 3.89 -10.78
CA VAL A 102 -4.87 2.57 -10.45
C VAL A 102 -5.17 2.46 -8.97
N GLN A 103 -6.13 1.64 -8.66
CA GLN A 103 -6.43 1.26 -7.29
C GLN A 103 -5.48 0.13 -6.81
N PRO A 104 -5.26 -0.01 -5.49
CA PRO A 104 -4.23 -0.90 -4.95
C PRO A 104 -4.49 -2.39 -5.21
N GLY A 105 -5.75 -2.78 -5.41
CA GLY A 105 -6.15 -4.17 -5.68
C GLY A 105 -5.97 -4.63 -7.11
N VAL A 106 -5.66 -3.74 -8.04
CA VAL A 106 -5.41 -4.09 -9.46
C VAL A 106 -4.32 -5.14 -9.54
N VAL A 107 -4.61 -6.26 -10.21
CA VAL A 107 -3.61 -7.31 -10.49
C VAL A 107 -2.67 -6.81 -11.58
N GLN A 108 -1.37 -7.06 -11.42
CA GLN A 108 -0.37 -6.52 -12.34
C GLN A 108 -0.60 -6.95 -13.79
N ASP A 109 -0.86 -8.24 -14.05
CA ASP A 109 -1.13 -8.71 -15.42
C ASP A 109 -2.35 -8.00 -16.03
N HIS A 110 -3.40 -7.66 -15.24
CA HIS A 110 -4.55 -6.90 -15.74
C HIS A 110 -4.16 -5.47 -16.13
N LEU A 111 -3.25 -4.84 -15.38
CA LEU A 111 -2.71 -3.54 -15.77
C LEU A 111 -1.88 -3.66 -17.05
N ASP A 112 -1.01 -4.66 -17.14
CA ASP A 112 -0.16 -4.89 -18.32
C ASP A 112 -1.00 -5.17 -19.57
N ASP A 113 -2.06 -5.97 -19.47
CA ASP A 113 -3.00 -6.22 -20.57
C ASP A 113 -3.65 -4.92 -21.05
N ARG A 114 -4.07 -4.05 -20.13
CA ARG A 114 -4.65 -2.75 -20.49
C ARG A 114 -3.62 -1.79 -21.12
N LEU A 115 -2.40 -1.75 -20.59
CA LEU A 115 -1.31 -0.90 -21.09
C LEU A 115 -0.80 -1.36 -22.47
N ALA A 116 -0.87 -2.66 -22.76
CA ALA A 116 -0.44 -3.23 -24.04
C ALA A 116 -1.24 -2.70 -25.22
N GLU A 117 -2.49 -2.26 -25.03
CA GLU A 117 -3.32 -1.62 -26.05
C GLU A 117 -2.68 -0.33 -26.58
N ASP A 118 -1.88 0.34 -25.75
CA ASP A 118 -1.17 1.59 -26.03
C ASP A 118 0.33 1.35 -26.27
N GLY A 119 0.79 0.09 -26.32
CA GLY A 119 2.19 -0.28 -26.50
C GLY A 119 3.07 -0.06 -25.25
N LEU A 120 2.44 0.07 -24.08
CA LEU A 120 3.08 0.31 -22.79
C LEU A 120 3.08 -0.95 -21.94
N LYS A 121 3.88 -0.95 -20.87
CA LYS A 121 3.95 -1.98 -19.87
C LYS A 121 4.41 -1.40 -18.52
N PHE A 122 3.94 -1.95 -17.41
CA PHE A 122 4.50 -1.71 -16.09
C PHE A 122 5.76 -2.59 -15.93
N ALA A 123 6.93 -1.96 -15.91
CA ALA A 123 8.20 -2.65 -16.10
C ALA A 123 8.62 -3.64 -15.00
N PRO A 124 8.34 -3.46 -13.70
CA PRO A 124 8.55 -4.50 -12.69
C PRO A 124 7.75 -5.76 -13.05
N ASP A 125 8.41 -6.92 -13.09
CA ASP A 125 7.80 -8.18 -13.55
C ASP A 125 8.00 -9.32 -12.53
N PRO A 126 7.42 -9.28 -11.35
CA PRO A 126 7.53 -10.34 -10.36
C PRO A 126 6.93 -11.65 -10.91
N ALA A 127 7.49 -12.78 -10.54
CA ALA A 127 7.00 -14.11 -10.96
C ALA A 127 5.53 -14.39 -10.56
N SER A 128 4.96 -13.56 -9.69
CA SER A 128 3.57 -13.60 -9.22
C SER A 128 2.65 -12.58 -9.91
N SER A 129 3.06 -11.95 -11.01
CA SER A 129 2.33 -10.86 -11.69
C SER A 129 0.87 -11.23 -12.01
N ASN A 130 0.60 -12.51 -12.26
CA ASN A 130 -0.75 -13.03 -12.53
C ASN A 130 -1.70 -12.98 -11.32
N ARG A 131 -1.23 -12.56 -10.14
CA ARG A 131 -2.02 -12.42 -8.91
C ARG A 131 -1.53 -11.29 -7.99
N ALA A 132 -0.27 -10.89 -8.08
CA ALA A 132 0.27 -9.79 -7.29
C ALA A 132 -0.48 -8.50 -7.63
N THR A 133 -0.90 -7.78 -6.59
CA THR A 133 -1.60 -6.50 -6.75
C THR A 133 -0.61 -5.34 -6.76
N ILE A 134 -0.96 -4.27 -7.46
CA ILE A 134 -0.11 -3.07 -7.56
C ILE A 134 0.20 -2.50 -6.17
N GLY A 135 -0.80 -2.33 -5.30
CA GLY A 135 -0.57 -1.84 -3.93
C GLY A 135 0.33 -2.77 -3.10
N GLY A 136 0.20 -4.09 -3.27
CA GLY A 136 1.10 -5.06 -2.65
C GLY A 136 2.53 -4.97 -3.20
N GLY A 137 2.68 -4.74 -4.50
CA GLY A 137 3.96 -4.51 -5.16
C GLY A 137 4.67 -3.27 -4.64
N ILE A 138 3.93 -2.16 -4.48
CA ILE A 138 4.44 -0.91 -3.91
C ILE A 138 4.86 -1.11 -2.45
N GLY A 139 4.01 -1.72 -1.62
CA GLY A 139 4.30 -1.94 -0.20
C GLY A 139 5.51 -2.83 0.08
N ASN A 140 5.88 -3.69 -0.88
CA ASN A 140 7.07 -4.55 -0.80
C ASN A 140 8.26 -3.99 -1.59
N ASN A 141 8.10 -2.91 -2.31
CA ASN A 141 9.03 -2.45 -3.33
C ASN A 141 9.48 -3.62 -4.23
N SER A 142 8.50 -4.25 -4.86
CA SER A 142 8.68 -5.54 -5.55
C SER A 142 9.67 -5.44 -6.69
N THR A 143 10.42 -6.53 -6.89
CA THR A 143 11.36 -6.74 -7.98
C THR A 143 10.88 -7.87 -8.88
N GLY A 144 11.48 -7.98 -10.07
CA GLY A 144 11.24 -9.06 -11.01
C GLY A 144 12.50 -9.45 -11.78
N ALA A 145 12.35 -10.35 -12.73
CA ALA A 145 13.47 -10.90 -13.50
C ALA A 145 14.25 -9.82 -14.28
N HIS A 146 13.60 -8.73 -14.66
CA HIS A 146 14.20 -7.66 -15.44
C HIS A 146 14.57 -6.41 -14.61
N SER A 147 14.49 -6.48 -13.30
CA SER A 147 14.76 -5.31 -12.41
C SER A 147 16.19 -4.79 -12.51
N VAL A 148 17.17 -5.63 -12.87
CA VAL A 148 18.55 -5.18 -13.15
C VAL A 148 18.60 -4.17 -14.30
N ARG A 149 17.66 -4.27 -15.26
CA ARG A 149 17.59 -3.37 -16.41
C ARG A 149 16.63 -2.21 -16.20
N TYR A 150 15.49 -2.47 -15.58
CA TYR A 150 14.39 -1.51 -15.53
C TYR A 150 14.18 -0.91 -14.15
N GLY A 151 14.88 -1.38 -13.12
CA GLY A 151 14.65 -0.92 -11.75
C GLY A 151 13.56 -1.71 -11.03
N ILE A 152 13.09 -1.18 -9.92
CA ILE A 152 12.12 -1.77 -9.01
C ILE A 152 10.86 -0.89 -8.92
N THR A 153 9.89 -1.28 -8.14
CA THR A 153 8.55 -0.67 -8.17
C THR A 153 8.52 0.83 -7.79
N ASP A 154 9.39 1.27 -6.88
CA ASP A 154 9.46 2.68 -6.47
C ASP A 154 9.81 3.63 -7.63
N ALA A 155 10.70 3.19 -8.55
CA ALA A 155 11.07 3.97 -9.73
C ALA A 155 9.87 4.30 -10.66
N TYR A 156 8.75 3.58 -10.51
CA TYR A 156 7.52 3.73 -11.30
C TYR A 156 6.35 4.29 -10.49
N THR A 157 6.59 4.70 -9.25
CA THR A 157 5.55 5.19 -8.35
C THR A 157 5.71 6.69 -8.12
N GLU A 158 4.86 7.51 -8.77
CA GLU A 158 4.96 8.95 -8.68
C GLU A 158 4.17 9.54 -7.50
N ARG A 159 2.98 9.00 -7.25
CA ARG A 159 2.06 9.49 -6.21
C ARG A 159 1.28 8.36 -5.59
N LEU A 160 1.01 8.49 -4.29
CA LEU A 160 0.17 7.57 -3.54
C LEU A 160 -0.87 8.33 -2.73
N LYS A 161 -2.08 7.80 -2.66
CA LYS A 161 -3.02 8.10 -1.57
C LYS A 161 -2.82 7.07 -0.48
N VAL A 162 -2.44 7.52 0.71
CA VAL A 162 -2.08 6.65 1.84
C VAL A 162 -2.94 6.97 3.04
N VAL A 163 -3.55 5.94 3.62
CA VAL A 163 -4.19 6.05 4.94
C VAL A 163 -3.14 5.73 5.99
N LEU A 164 -2.84 6.68 6.85
CA LEU A 164 -1.87 6.56 7.94
C LEU A 164 -2.47 5.79 9.13
N ALA A 165 -1.61 5.43 10.10
CA ALA A 165 -2.00 4.64 11.26
C ALA A 165 -3.02 5.33 12.19
N ASP A 166 -3.17 6.64 12.09
CA ASP A 166 -4.19 7.43 12.81
C ASP A 166 -5.51 7.59 12.02
N GLY A 167 -5.60 6.97 10.82
CA GLY A 167 -6.74 7.09 9.91
C GLY A 167 -6.73 8.34 9.02
N SER A 168 -5.72 9.22 9.13
CA SER A 168 -5.60 10.36 8.23
C SER A 168 -5.24 9.90 6.81
N LEU A 169 -5.77 10.59 5.80
CA LEU A 169 -5.47 10.37 4.40
C LEU A 169 -4.51 11.44 3.92
N ILE A 170 -3.39 11.03 3.36
CA ILE A 170 -2.41 11.90 2.71
C ILE A 170 -2.27 11.55 1.23
N GLU A 171 -1.74 12.49 0.46
CA GLU A 171 -1.32 12.26 -0.92
C GLU A 171 0.16 12.59 -1.05
N THR A 172 0.98 11.55 -1.30
CA THR A 172 2.42 11.73 -1.48
C THR A 172 2.72 12.36 -2.83
N ARG A 173 3.78 13.15 -2.88
CA ARG A 173 4.31 13.79 -4.09
C ARG A 173 5.76 14.15 -3.89
N GLU A 174 6.44 14.43 -4.96
CA GLU A 174 7.77 15.03 -4.88
C GLU A 174 7.68 16.44 -4.30
N VAL A 175 8.47 16.73 -3.28
CA VAL A 175 8.60 18.05 -2.67
C VAL A 175 10.08 18.36 -2.55
N VAL A 176 10.50 19.47 -3.16
CA VAL A 176 11.89 19.91 -3.10
C VAL A 176 12.18 20.46 -1.71
N LEU A 177 13.20 19.93 -1.05
CA LEU A 177 13.65 20.42 0.26
C LEU A 177 14.04 21.90 0.18
N ASP A 178 13.84 22.64 1.27
CA ASP A 178 14.11 24.07 1.39
C ASP A 178 13.35 24.96 0.38
N SER A 179 12.26 24.43 -0.18
CA SER A 179 11.35 25.20 -1.03
C SER A 179 10.22 25.82 -0.22
N PRO A 180 9.52 26.87 -0.74
CA PRO A 180 8.34 27.41 -0.08
C PRO A 180 7.18 26.41 0.09
N GLU A 181 7.18 25.30 -0.69
CA GLU A 181 6.24 24.21 -0.51
C GLU A 181 6.63 23.33 0.68
N TRP A 182 7.93 23.01 0.81
CA TRP A 182 8.48 22.30 1.95
C TRP A 182 8.21 23.05 3.26
N ASP A 183 8.50 24.34 3.32
CA ASP A 183 8.25 25.17 4.52
C ASP A 183 6.78 25.09 4.95
N ARG A 184 5.85 25.24 4.01
CA ARG A 184 4.41 25.12 4.30
C ARG A 184 4.00 23.73 4.77
N LEU A 185 4.61 22.69 4.19
CA LEU A 185 4.35 21.29 4.56
C LEU A 185 4.80 21.02 6.00
N VAL A 186 6.04 21.39 6.35
CA VAL A 186 6.59 21.09 7.69
C VAL A 186 6.04 21.99 8.79
N ASP A 187 5.54 23.17 8.46
CA ASP A 187 4.93 24.10 9.41
C ASP A 187 3.46 23.77 9.73
N ALA A 188 2.84 22.89 8.97
CA ALA A 188 1.45 22.51 9.19
C ALA A 188 1.27 21.70 10.50
N ASP A 189 0.09 21.83 11.11
CA ASP A 189 -0.31 21.01 12.28
C ASP A 189 -1.05 19.74 11.81
N THR A 190 -0.31 18.87 11.12
CA THR A 190 -0.82 17.62 10.56
C THR A 190 0.12 16.45 10.85
N ARG A 191 -0.41 15.23 10.79
CA ARG A 191 0.40 14.02 10.94
C ARG A 191 1.45 13.90 9.82
N GLU A 192 1.12 14.30 8.61
CA GLU A 192 2.06 14.35 7.48
C GLU A 192 3.26 15.24 7.81
N ALA A 193 3.00 16.47 8.29
CA ALA A 193 4.05 17.40 8.69
C ALA A 193 4.93 16.86 9.81
N GLU A 194 4.34 16.21 10.82
CA GLU A 194 5.07 15.56 11.91
C GLU A 194 6.02 14.47 11.38
N LEU A 195 5.55 13.63 10.45
CA LEU A 195 6.37 12.59 9.82
C LEU A 195 7.54 13.20 9.05
N HIS A 196 7.31 14.23 8.24
CA HIS A 196 8.38 14.91 7.51
C HIS A 196 9.42 15.53 8.43
N ARG A 197 9.00 16.22 9.49
CA ARG A 197 9.92 16.77 10.50
C ARG A 197 10.75 15.65 11.15
N THR A 198 10.09 14.57 11.58
CA THR A 198 10.76 13.45 12.26
C THR A 198 11.82 12.80 11.36
N VAL A 199 11.49 12.57 10.09
CA VAL A 199 12.45 11.97 9.15
C VAL A 199 13.61 12.91 8.86
N ARG A 200 13.35 14.21 8.65
CA ARG A 200 14.41 15.20 8.47
C ARG A 200 15.35 15.22 9.66
N ASP A 201 14.82 15.38 10.87
CA ASP A 201 15.59 15.47 12.09
C ASP A 201 16.43 14.18 12.32
N LEU A 202 15.87 13.01 11.98
CA LEU A 202 16.58 11.72 12.04
C LEU A 202 17.75 11.67 11.04
N VAL A 203 17.54 12.13 9.81
CA VAL A 203 18.59 12.14 8.78
C VAL A 203 19.70 13.11 9.17
N GLU A 204 19.35 14.32 9.64
CA GLU A 204 20.33 15.31 10.09
C GLU A 204 21.15 14.82 11.31
N GLU A 205 20.50 14.12 12.25
CA GLU A 205 21.19 13.58 13.44
C GLU A 205 22.18 12.45 13.11
N HIS A 206 21.87 11.65 12.07
CA HIS A 206 22.62 10.44 11.74
C HIS A 206 23.34 10.48 10.36
N ASP A 207 23.52 11.65 9.80
CA ASP A 207 24.07 11.88 8.46
C ASP A 207 25.40 11.10 8.23
N GLU A 208 26.38 11.25 9.10
CA GLU A 208 27.68 10.56 9.02
C GLU A 208 27.55 9.03 9.07
N GLU A 209 26.60 8.50 9.84
CA GLU A 209 26.39 7.06 9.96
C GLU A 209 25.62 6.50 8.76
N ILE A 210 24.69 7.27 8.20
CA ILE A 210 23.97 6.94 6.99
C ILE A 210 24.96 6.83 5.82
N ASP A 211 25.79 7.84 5.61
CA ASP A 211 26.81 7.85 4.56
C ASP A 211 27.81 6.70 4.69
N ALA A 212 28.18 6.34 5.91
CA ALA A 212 29.14 5.26 6.15
C ALA A 212 28.55 3.87 5.92
N ARG A 213 27.22 3.68 6.12
CA ARG A 213 26.58 2.36 6.08
C ARG A 213 25.76 2.10 4.82
N TYR A 214 25.32 3.15 4.16
CA TYR A 214 24.48 3.09 2.95
C TYR A 214 25.18 3.88 1.83
N PRO A 215 26.33 3.38 1.33
CA PRO A 215 26.99 4.03 0.21
C PRO A 215 26.12 3.94 -1.04
N ASP A 216 26.18 4.95 -1.91
CA ASP A 216 25.51 5.05 -3.20
C ASP A 216 25.84 3.90 -4.16
#